data_1807eeb24c5e23a5c50dde6206444ef1
#
_entry.id   1807eeb24c5e23a5c50dde6206444ef1
#
_cell.length_a   1.000
_cell.length_b   1.000
_cell.length_c   1.000
_cell.angle_alpha   90.00
_cell.angle_beta   90.00
_cell.angle_gamma   90.00
#
_symmetry.space_group_name_H-M   'P 1'
#
loop_
_entity.id
_entity.type
_entity.pdbx_description
1 polymer ?
#
loop_
_entity_poly.entity_id
_entity_poly.type
_entity_poly.pdbx_seq_one_letter_code
_entity_poly.pdbx_strand_id
1 'polypeptide(L)'
;LSNLLPVADGSDMMGSLRNPAAFNNVYGFRPTWGLVPNDADGDNFMQTLATSGPMARNPMDLARLLETMVGPNPLVPVNLTPSDCYTSGLDKTVSNKRIGWIGDWNGYYQYEHGINELCKDALTKYSKMGVEVEKFIPEFDPNLLWHSWLTLRSWSVSNGMKDLYKDKSKRDLLKPEIMYEIESGLALSATQVYEASVVRSNWFQYLTKVFTKYDALALPSAQVFPFNVETNWPNKINDVEMSTYHQWMEVVIPVSLVGLPAINIPCGFNNENLPMGLQLFGAQGNDKLMFQFAQNYHLVTDWPNQKRPFL
;
A
#
# COMPACT_ATOMS: atom_id res chain seq x y z
N LEU A 1 8.76 -9.12 -11.74
CA LEU A 1 9.60 -8.54 -12.82
C LEU A 1 10.67 -9.55 -13.24
N SER A 2 10.38 -10.33 -14.25
CA SER A 2 11.22 -11.41 -14.80
C SER A 2 12.43 -10.93 -15.63
N ASN A 3 13.06 -9.81 -15.24
CA ASN A 3 14.11 -9.10 -16.00
C ASN A 3 13.70 -8.60 -17.41
N LEU A 4 12.43 -8.70 -17.77
CA LEU A 4 11.91 -8.20 -19.04
C LEU A 4 11.76 -6.67 -19.04
N LEU A 5 11.41 -6.09 -17.88
CA LEU A 5 11.27 -4.64 -17.71
C LEU A 5 12.14 -4.17 -16.54
N PRO A 6 12.83 -3.03 -16.67
CA PRO A 6 13.56 -2.41 -15.54
C PRO A 6 12.62 -1.78 -14.52
N VAL A 7 11.53 -1.17 -14.99
CA VAL A 7 10.52 -0.46 -14.21
C VAL A 7 9.14 -0.72 -14.77
N ALA A 8 8.11 -0.52 -13.97
CA ALA A 8 6.70 -0.52 -14.39
C ALA A 8 5.93 0.50 -13.54
N ASP A 9 4.92 1.12 -14.13
CA ASP A 9 3.92 1.90 -13.42
C ASP A 9 2.70 1.05 -13.09
N GLY A 10 1.88 1.55 -12.19
CA GLY A 10 0.63 0.95 -11.79
C GLY A 10 -0.17 1.90 -10.91
N SER A 11 -1.26 1.41 -10.35
CA SER A 11 -2.06 2.15 -9.39
C SER A 11 -2.28 1.35 -8.10
N ASP A 12 -2.56 2.05 -7.01
CA ASP A 12 -2.79 1.45 -5.69
C ASP A 12 -4.01 2.09 -5.03
N MET A 13 -5.10 1.35 -5.01
CA MET A 13 -6.28 1.69 -4.21
C MET A 13 -6.27 0.90 -2.89
N MET A 14 -5.84 -0.37 -2.94
CA MET A 14 -5.73 -1.28 -1.81
C MET A 14 -4.49 -2.15 -1.95
N GLY A 15 -3.32 -1.53 -1.91
CA GLY A 15 -2.06 -2.27 -1.94
C GLY A 15 -1.61 -2.74 -3.33
N SER A 16 -2.23 -2.32 -4.43
CA SER A 16 -1.91 -2.86 -5.76
C SER A 16 -0.52 -2.50 -6.29
N LEU A 17 0.22 -1.61 -5.63
CA LEU A 17 1.67 -1.41 -5.82
C LEU A 17 2.49 -2.16 -4.77
N ARG A 18 1.96 -2.38 -3.58
CA ARG A 18 2.68 -2.97 -2.44
C ARG A 18 2.58 -4.50 -2.39
N ASN A 19 1.37 -5.08 -2.48
CA ASN A 19 1.19 -6.53 -2.52
C ASN A 19 1.92 -7.18 -3.71
N PRO A 20 1.74 -6.72 -4.99
CA PRO A 20 2.46 -7.33 -6.11
C PRO A 20 3.97 -7.14 -6.00
N ALA A 21 4.45 -6.02 -5.48
CA ALA A 21 5.88 -5.82 -5.27
C ALA A 21 6.44 -6.80 -4.22
N ALA A 22 5.73 -7.03 -3.12
CA ALA A 22 6.07 -8.04 -2.11
C ALA A 22 6.14 -9.45 -2.72
N PHE A 23 5.13 -9.81 -3.54
CA PHE A 23 5.02 -11.11 -4.17
C PHE A 23 6.05 -11.35 -5.30
N ASN A 24 6.66 -10.29 -5.82
CA ASN A 24 7.64 -10.35 -6.88
C ASN A 24 9.07 -9.98 -6.45
N ASN A 25 9.32 -9.84 -5.14
CA ASN A 25 10.63 -9.49 -4.59
C ASN A 25 11.20 -8.19 -5.19
N VAL A 26 10.38 -7.15 -5.32
CA VAL A 26 10.75 -5.84 -5.87
C VAL A 26 10.26 -4.69 -4.99
N TYR A 27 10.70 -3.48 -5.28
CA TYR A 27 10.21 -2.26 -4.66
C TYR A 27 8.93 -1.79 -5.35
N GLY A 28 7.92 -1.38 -4.57
CA GLY A 28 6.72 -0.75 -5.07
C GLY A 28 6.38 0.47 -4.21
N PHE A 29 6.06 1.57 -4.84
CA PHE A 29 5.83 2.82 -4.15
C PHE A 29 4.43 3.38 -4.42
N ARG A 30 3.68 3.58 -3.34
CA ARG A 30 2.45 4.35 -3.32
C ARG A 30 2.80 5.78 -2.91
N PRO A 31 2.74 6.79 -3.82
CA PRO A 31 3.02 8.18 -3.48
C PRO A 31 1.95 8.77 -2.56
N THR A 32 2.27 9.89 -1.91
CA THR A 32 1.27 10.78 -1.32
C THR A 32 0.18 11.07 -2.36
N TRP A 33 -1.09 10.88 -1.96
CA TRP A 33 -2.23 11.16 -2.84
C TRP A 33 -2.20 12.60 -3.34
N GLY A 34 -2.38 12.79 -4.64
CA GLY A 34 -2.30 14.08 -5.33
C GLY A 34 -0.90 14.46 -5.82
N LEU A 35 0.14 13.66 -5.51
CA LEU A 35 1.50 13.91 -6.02
C LEU A 35 1.64 13.50 -7.50
N VAL A 36 1.10 12.34 -7.87
CA VAL A 36 0.94 11.93 -9.26
C VAL A 36 -0.46 12.35 -9.70
N PRO A 37 -0.59 13.22 -10.70
CA PRO A 37 -1.89 13.65 -11.17
C PRO A 37 -2.64 12.47 -11.78
N ASN A 38 -3.93 12.40 -11.52
CA ASN A 38 -4.79 11.34 -12.02
C ASN A 38 -5.93 11.98 -12.82
N ASP A 39 -5.99 11.71 -14.11
CA ASP A 39 -7.13 12.09 -14.95
C ASP A 39 -8.26 11.10 -14.68
N ALA A 40 -9.10 11.43 -13.71
CA ALA A 40 -10.27 10.62 -13.45
C ALA A 40 -11.41 11.05 -14.38
N ASP A 41 -11.90 10.14 -15.18
CA ASP A 41 -13.20 10.30 -15.82
C ASP A 41 -14.28 10.41 -14.74
N GLY A 42 -15.09 11.46 -14.81
CA GLY A 42 -16.17 11.72 -13.87
C GLY A 42 -15.76 12.62 -12.71
N ASP A 43 -15.85 12.13 -11.47
CA ASP A 43 -15.61 12.95 -10.28
C ASP A 43 -14.13 13.05 -9.91
N ASN A 44 -13.60 14.27 -9.87
CA ASN A 44 -12.22 14.60 -9.50
C ASN A 44 -12.07 15.15 -8.07
N PHE A 45 -13.17 15.32 -7.31
CA PHE A 45 -13.14 15.93 -5.98
C PHE A 45 -13.28 14.91 -4.85
N MET A 46 -14.09 13.87 -5.04
CA MET A 46 -14.44 12.91 -3.99
C MET A 46 -13.65 11.59 -4.11
N GLN A 47 -13.16 11.26 -5.30
CA GLN A 47 -12.41 10.02 -5.59
C GLN A 47 -10.94 10.16 -5.13
N THR A 48 -10.63 9.73 -3.92
CA THR A 48 -9.34 10.00 -3.27
C THR A 48 -8.61 8.74 -2.76
N LEU A 49 -9.12 7.53 -3.05
CA LEU A 49 -8.52 6.29 -2.54
C LEU A 49 -7.34 5.79 -3.37
N ALA A 50 -7.43 5.91 -4.70
CA ALA A 50 -6.38 5.42 -5.59
C ALA A 50 -5.32 6.48 -5.88
N THR A 51 -4.10 6.03 -6.10
CA THR A 51 -2.99 6.84 -6.65
C THR A 51 -2.16 5.97 -7.58
N SER A 52 -1.59 6.55 -8.63
CA SER A 52 -0.61 5.90 -9.49
C SER A 52 0.78 5.97 -8.89
N GLY A 53 1.64 5.00 -9.20
CA GLY A 53 2.99 4.95 -8.67
C GLY A 53 3.87 3.91 -9.36
N PRO A 54 5.18 3.91 -9.06
CA PRO A 54 6.16 3.05 -9.72
C PRO A 54 6.40 1.74 -9.00
N MET A 55 6.89 0.74 -9.77
CA MET A 55 7.55 -0.48 -9.29
C MET A 55 8.91 -0.63 -9.98
N ALA A 56 9.95 -1.06 -9.24
CA ALA A 56 11.30 -1.27 -9.77
C ALA A 56 12.09 -2.29 -8.93
N ARG A 57 13.21 -2.77 -9.47
CA ARG A 57 14.11 -3.69 -8.76
C ARG A 57 15.08 -2.99 -7.80
N ASN A 58 15.21 -1.67 -7.90
CA ASN A 58 16.01 -0.88 -6.99
C ASN A 58 15.37 0.50 -6.73
N PRO A 59 15.68 1.14 -5.62
CA PRO A 59 15.07 2.43 -5.24
C PRO A 59 15.46 3.59 -6.16
N MET A 60 16.62 3.55 -6.82
CA MET A 60 17.04 4.61 -7.75
C MET A 60 16.16 4.64 -9.00
N ASP A 61 15.91 3.48 -9.61
CA ASP A 61 15.04 3.39 -10.78
C ASP A 61 13.58 3.66 -10.41
N LEU A 62 13.17 3.26 -9.20
CA LEU A 62 11.86 3.60 -8.64
C LEU A 62 11.67 5.13 -8.55
N ALA A 63 12.69 5.83 -8.01
CA ALA A 63 12.67 7.29 -7.89
C ALA A 63 12.67 8.00 -9.25
N ARG A 64 13.46 7.53 -10.21
CA ARG A 64 13.48 8.05 -11.59
C ARG A 64 12.13 7.95 -12.27
N LEU A 65 11.46 6.80 -12.11
CA LEU A 65 10.12 6.65 -12.70
C LEU A 65 9.13 7.59 -12.01
N LEU A 66 9.17 7.72 -10.68
CA LEU A 66 8.32 8.68 -9.98
C LEU A 66 8.53 10.12 -10.48
N GLU A 67 9.78 10.57 -10.66
CA GLU A 67 10.09 11.91 -11.20
C GLU A 67 9.47 12.15 -12.59
N THR A 68 9.28 11.09 -13.37
CA THR A 68 8.61 11.19 -14.67
C THR A 68 7.09 11.25 -14.56
N MET A 69 6.53 10.67 -13.47
CA MET A 69 5.08 10.59 -13.27
C MET A 69 4.49 11.82 -12.57
N VAL A 70 5.31 12.53 -11.78
CA VAL A 70 4.88 13.72 -11.03
C VAL A 70 4.90 14.96 -11.90
N GLY A 71 4.03 15.91 -11.61
CA GLY A 71 4.01 17.19 -12.31
C GLY A 71 2.62 17.83 -12.27
N PRO A 72 2.51 19.10 -12.70
CA PRO A 72 1.24 19.80 -12.67
C PRO A 72 0.30 19.27 -13.77
N ASN A 73 -0.96 19.04 -13.39
CA ASN A 73 -2.05 18.83 -14.34
C ASN A 73 -3.20 19.82 -14.03
N PRO A 74 -3.47 20.79 -14.89
CA PRO A 74 -4.49 21.82 -14.64
C PRO A 74 -5.93 21.25 -14.61
N LEU A 75 -6.14 20.02 -15.06
CA LEU A 75 -7.45 19.35 -15.06
C LEU A 75 -7.75 18.65 -13.72
N VAL A 76 -6.77 18.55 -12.83
CA VAL A 76 -6.92 17.88 -11.53
C VAL A 76 -6.96 18.94 -10.42
N PRO A 77 -8.05 18.99 -9.61
CA PRO A 77 -8.23 20.05 -8.61
C PRO A 77 -7.25 19.97 -7.44
N VAL A 78 -6.77 18.78 -7.11
CA VAL A 78 -5.75 18.55 -6.09
C VAL A 78 -4.51 17.97 -6.74
N ASN A 79 -3.51 18.82 -6.88
CA ASN A 79 -2.23 18.46 -7.48
C ASN A 79 -1.10 19.01 -6.60
N LEU A 80 -0.39 18.12 -5.92
CA LEU A 80 0.73 18.52 -5.07
C LEU A 80 1.95 18.78 -5.95
N THR A 81 2.63 19.90 -5.69
CA THR A 81 3.92 20.17 -6.32
C THR A 81 4.99 19.33 -5.62
N PRO A 82 5.81 18.56 -6.36
CA PRO A 82 6.95 17.88 -5.77
C PRO A 82 7.87 18.88 -5.07
N SER A 83 8.17 18.65 -3.81
CA SER A 83 9.07 19.52 -3.03
C SER A 83 10.54 19.28 -3.33
N ASP A 84 10.86 18.13 -3.94
CA ASP A 84 12.22 17.60 -4.05
C ASP A 84 12.46 16.81 -5.36
N CYS A 85 13.73 16.72 -5.73
CA CYS A 85 14.22 15.69 -6.63
C CYS A 85 14.36 14.38 -5.86
N TYR A 86 13.65 13.33 -6.25
CA TYR A 86 13.63 12.04 -5.52
C TYR A 86 14.90 11.24 -5.72
N THR A 87 15.61 11.41 -6.84
CA THR A 87 16.89 10.74 -7.12
C THR A 87 18.05 11.35 -6.36
N SER A 88 17.98 12.62 -5.95
CA SER A 88 19.06 13.30 -5.25
C SER A 88 19.07 12.94 -3.75
N GLY A 89 20.26 12.57 -3.22
CA GLY A 89 20.46 12.31 -1.78
C GLY A 89 19.66 11.11 -1.27
N LEU A 90 19.44 10.10 -2.11
CA LEU A 90 18.82 8.82 -1.71
C LEU A 90 19.70 8.06 -0.70
N ASP A 91 21.00 8.22 -0.79
CA ASP A 91 22.01 7.61 0.07
C ASP A 91 22.20 8.32 1.42
N LYS A 92 21.46 9.42 1.67
CA LYS A 92 21.48 10.04 2.99
C LYS A 92 21.13 9.02 4.06
N THR A 93 21.94 8.97 5.09
CA THR A 93 21.76 8.04 6.19
C THR A 93 20.40 8.24 6.87
N VAL A 94 19.77 7.13 7.21
CA VAL A 94 18.55 7.08 8.03
C VAL A 94 18.86 6.80 9.50
N SER A 95 20.13 6.80 9.90
CA SER A 95 20.52 6.70 11.32
C SER A 95 19.83 7.79 12.14
N ASN A 96 19.48 7.50 13.38
CA ASN A 96 18.69 8.36 14.27
C ASN A 96 17.23 8.61 13.84
N LYS A 97 16.76 7.93 12.81
CA LYS A 97 15.33 7.88 12.47
C LYS A 97 14.59 6.88 13.35
N ARG A 98 13.28 7.05 13.46
CA ARG A 98 12.43 6.20 14.31
C ARG A 98 11.35 5.51 13.49
N ILE A 99 11.27 4.18 13.62
CA ILE A 99 10.23 3.34 13.00
C ILE A 99 9.36 2.73 14.10
N GLY A 100 8.05 2.97 14.03
CA GLY A 100 7.06 2.28 14.85
C GLY A 100 6.58 1.00 14.15
N TRP A 101 6.86 -0.17 14.75
CA TRP A 101 6.39 -1.47 14.26
C TRP A 101 4.99 -1.77 14.80
N ILE A 102 3.98 -1.74 13.94
CA ILE A 102 2.59 -2.06 14.30
C ILE A 102 2.39 -3.58 14.39
N GLY A 103 3.02 -4.34 13.49
CA GLY A 103 2.94 -5.79 13.47
C GLY A 103 1.53 -6.31 13.18
N ASP A 104 1.02 -7.16 14.06
CA ASP A 104 -0.31 -7.75 13.97
C ASP A 104 -1.42 -6.88 14.60
N TRP A 105 -1.11 -5.63 14.97
CA TRP A 105 -2.01 -4.74 15.69
C TRP A 105 -2.64 -5.42 16.92
N ASN A 106 -1.78 -6.00 17.75
CA ASN A 106 -2.16 -6.71 18.97
C ASN A 106 -3.11 -7.89 18.72
N GLY A 107 -2.82 -8.68 17.65
CA GLY A 107 -3.57 -9.88 17.29
C GLY A 107 -4.78 -9.65 16.37
N TYR A 108 -5.02 -8.42 15.94
CA TYR A 108 -6.11 -8.12 15.02
C TYR A 108 -5.87 -8.71 13.62
N TYR A 109 -4.69 -8.43 13.03
CA TYR A 109 -4.36 -8.99 11.72
C TYR A 109 -3.90 -10.44 11.82
N GLN A 110 -4.47 -11.30 10.99
CA GLN A 110 -4.01 -12.66 10.80
C GLN A 110 -2.96 -12.70 9.69
N TYR A 111 -1.86 -13.40 9.92
CA TYR A 111 -0.79 -13.60 8.95
C TYR A 111 -0.45 -15.08 8.82
N GLU A 112 -0.10 -15.55 7.64
CA GLU A 112 0.56 -16.82 7.45
C GLU A 112 1.87 -16.89 8.24
N HIS A 113 2.22 -18.10 8.69
CA HIS A 113 3.43 -18.33 9.48
C HIS A 113 4.70 -17.90 8.73
N GLY A 114 5.60 -17.18 9.41
CA GLY A 114 6.86 -16.69 8.85
C GLY A 114 6.83 -15.25 8.36
N ILE A 115 5.66 -14.66 8.10
CA ILE A 115 5.56 -13.28 7.60
C ILE A 115 6.06 -12.27 8.63
N ASN A 116 5.61 -12.37 9.87
CA ASN A 116 6.05 -11.48 10.94
C ASN A 116 7.55 -11.61 11.22
N GLU A 117 8.09 -12.82 11.15
CA GLU A 117 9.50 -13.12 11.35
C GLU A 117 10.36 -12.45 10.28
N LEU A 118 10.02 -12.61 9.00
CA LEU A 118 10.72 -11.93 7.89
C LEU A 118 10.70 -10.41 8.03
N CYS A 119 9.55 -9.84 8.41
CA CYS A 119 9.43 -8.41 8.63
C CYS A 119 10.29 -7.92 9.82
N LYS A 120 10.33 -8.67 10.93
CA LYS A 120 11.20 -8.36 12.07
C LYS A 120 12.68 -8.47 11.72
N ASP A 121 13.06 -9.43 10.90
CA ASP A 121 14.43 -9.55 10.39
C ASP A 121 14.83 -8.35 9.54
N ALA A 122 13.92 -7.86 8.69
CA ALA A 122 14.13 -6.63 7.93
C ALA A 122 14.28 -5.41 8.86
N LEU A 123 13.44 -5.30 9.89
CA LEU A 123 13.54 -4.22 10.89
C LEU A 123 14.85 -4.30 11.70
N THR A 124 15.35 -5.50 11.99
CA THR A 124 16.66 -5.68 12.65
C THR A 124 17.80 -5.11 11.81
N LYS A 125 17.70 -5.12 10.47
CA LYS A 125 18.71 -4.49 9.61
C LYS A 125 18.66 -2.97 9.74
N TYR A 126 17.49 -2.36 9.87
CA TYR A 126 17.35 -0.93 10.19
C TYR A 126 17.97 -0.58 11.56
N SER A 127 17.73 -1.40 12.59
CA SER A 127 18.37 -1.19 13.90
C SER A 127 19.89 -1.24 13.82
N LYS A 128 20.47 -2.14 13.00
CA LYS A 128 21.92 -2.21 12.77
C LYS A 128 22.48 -0.98 12.03
N MET A 129 21.63 -0.25 11.30
CA MET A 129 22.00 1.02 10.65
C MET A 129 21.79 2.24 11.55
N GLY A 130 21.41 2.04 12.81
CA GLY A 130 21.22 3.11 13.80
C GLY A 130 19.81 3.72 13.79
N VAL A 131 18.84 3.06 13.15
CA VAL A 131 17.42 3.43 13.24
C VAL A 131 16.84 2.89 14.55
N GLU A 132 16.13 3.70 15.29
CA GLU A 132 15.36 3.27 16.46
C GLU A 132 14.08 2.56 16.00
N VAL A 133 13.95 1.27 16.30
CA VAL A 133 12.76 0.48 15.96
C VAL A 133 12.09 0.06 17.25
N GLU A 134 10.85 0.45 17.45
CA GLU A 134 10.07 0.10 18.64
C GLU A 134 8.68 -0.44 18.28
N LYS A 135 8.13 -1.30 19.14
CA LYS A 135 6.73 -1.74 18.99
C LYS A 135 5.81 -0.55 19.21
N PHE A 136 4.89 -0.36 18.30
CA PHE A 136 3.87 0.69 18.36
C PHE A 136 2.50 0.10 18.08
N ILE A 137 1.57 0.24 19.00
CA ILE A 137 0.17 -0.16 18.81
C ILE A 137 -0.67 1.12 18.76
N PRO A 138 -1.30 1.41 17.61
CA PRO A 138 -2.16 2.59 17.51
C PRO A 138 -3.35 2.50 18.47
N GLU A 139 -3.61 3.59 19.18
CA GLU A 139 -4.82 3.76 20.01
C GLU A 139 -6.01 4.18 19.12
N PHE A 140 -6.35 3.30 18.19
CA PHE A 140 -7.45 3.48 17.24
C PHE A 140 -8.03 2.10 16.91
N ASP A 141 -9.36 1.98 16.81
CA ASP A 141 -10.00 0.71 16.49
C ASP A 141 -9.81 0.37 15.00
N PRO A 142 -9.07 -0.71 14.65
CA PRO A 142 -8.86 -1.12 13.26
C PRO A 142 -10.15 -1.54 12.55
N ASN A 143 -11.18 -2.02 13.27
CA ASN A 143 -12.48 -2.34 12.65
C ASN A 143 -13.15 -1.09 12.06
N LEU A 144 -13.00 0.09 12.68
CA LEU A 144 -13.52 1.32 12.12
C LEU A 144 -12.84 1.65 10.79
N LEU A 145 -11.51 1.38 10.66
CA LEU A 145 -10.79 1.58 9.40
C LEU A 145 -11.28 0.63 8.33
N TRP A 146 -11.49 -0.64 8.68
CA TRP A 146 -12.02 -1.66 7.77
C TRP A 146 -13.38 -1.27 7.22
N HIS A 147 -14.34 -0.93 8.08
CA HIS A 147 -15.69 -0.53 7.67
C HIS A 147 -15.70 0.78 6.88
N SER A 148 -14.90 1.77 7.29
CA SER A 148 -14.74 3.01 6.54
C SER A 148 -14.24 2.75 5.12
N TRP A 149 -13.22 1.89 5.00
CA TRP A 149 -12.64 1.56 3.70
C TRP A 149 -13.63 0.80 2.81
N LEU A 150 -14.31 -0.23 3.32
CA LEU A 150 -15.33 -0.98 2.57
C LEU A 150 -16.42 -0.05 2.03
N THR A 151 -16.92 0.85 2.87
CA THR A 151 -17.96 1.82 2.48
C THR A 151 -17.47 2.75 1.38
N LEU A 152 -16.32 3.40 1.57
CA LEU A 152 -15.78 4.36 0.60
C LEU A 152 -15.38 3.68 -0.71
N ARG A 153 -14.84 2.46 -0.65
CA ARG A 153 -14.50 1.69 -1.83
C ARG A 153 -15.73 1.25 -2.61
N SER A 154 -16.71 0.64 -1.95
CA SER A 154 -17.94 0.20 -2.62
C SER A 154 -18.70 1.36 -3.26
N TRP A 155 -18.75 2.50 -2.56
CA TRP A 155 -19.29 3.74 -3.11
C TRP A 155 -18.54 4.20 -4.37
N SER A 156 -17.21 4.18 -4.34
CA SER A 156 -16.36 4.58 -5.47
C SER A 156 -16.55 3.63 -6.66
N VAL A 157 -16.45 2.32 -6.44
CA VAL A 157 -16.56 1.30 -7.48
C VAL A 157 -17.95 1.31 -8.11
N SER A 158 -19.01 1.40 -7.31
CA SER A 158 -20.40 1.41 -7.82
C SER A 158 -20.67 2.60 -8.74
N ASN A 159 -20.14 3.79 -8.41
CA ASN A 159 -20.29 4.97 -9.26
C ASN A 159 -19.44 4.89 -10.53
N GLY A 160 -18.21 4.40 -10.44
CA GLY A 160 -17.32 4.21 -11.59
C GLY A 160 -17.79 3.15 -12.58
N MET A 161 -18.48 2.11 -12.09
CA MET A 161 -18.92 0.96 -12.91
C MET A 161 -20.42 0.91 -13.17
N LYS A 162 -21.19 1.93 -12.78
CA LYS A 162 -22.66 1.94 -12.90
C LYS A 162 -23.19 1.66 -14.31
N ASP A 163 -22.51 2.14 -15.35
CA ASP A 163 -22.96 1.99 -16.72
C ASP A 163 -22.67 0.58 -17.27
N LEU A 164 -21.56 -0.05 -16.84
CA LEU A 164 -21.31 -1.47 -17.11
C LEU A 164 -22.34 -2.35 -16.42
N TYR A 165 -22.73 -2.01 -15.19
CA TYR A 165 -23.70 -2.77 -14.41
C TYR A 165 -25.13 -2.66 -14.99
N LYS A 166 -25.52 -1.50 -15.53
CA LYS A 166 -26.83 -1.29 -16.17
C LYS A 166 -26.98 -2.06 -17.48
N ASP A 167 -25.92 -2.20 -18.23
CA ASP A 167 -25.90 -2.98 -19.48
C ASP A 167 -25.82 -4.47 -19.16
N LYS A 168 -26.93 -5.18 -19.37
CA LYS A 168 -27.01 -6.60 -19.03
C LYS A 168 -25.92 -7.44 -19.71
N SER A 169 -25.61 -7.15 -20.98
CA SER A 169 -24.61 -7.91 -21.74
C SER A 169 -23.19 -7.75 -21.17
N LYS A 170 -22.88 -6.60 -20.57
CA LYS A 170 -21.58 -6.30 -19.91
C LYS A 170 -21.58 -6.80 -18.48
N ARG A 171 -22.71 -6.63 -17.77
CA ARG A 171 -22.86 -7.10 -16.38
C ARG A 171 -22.62 -8.59 -16.26
N ASP A 172 -23.13 -9.40 -17.20
CA ASP A 172 -22.97 -10.86 -17.20
C ASP A 172 -21.51 -11.31 -17.38
N LEU A 173 -20.58 -10.38 -17.74
CA LEU A 173 -19.14 -10.62 -17.83
C LEU A 173 -18.37 -10.20 -16.55
N LEU A 174 -19.03 -9.54 -15.60
CA LEU A 174 -18.40 -9.09 -14.36
C LEU A 174 -18.16 -10.26 -13.40
N LYS A 175 -17.03 -10.21 -12.70
CA LYS A 175 -16.73 -11.19 -11.65
C LYS A 175 -17.67 -11.00 -10.45
N PRO A 176 -17.96 -12.07 -9.67
CA PRO A 176 -18.81 -11.99 -8.48
C PRO A 176 -18.36 -10.93 -7.47
N GLU A 177 -17.03 -10.75 -7.28
CA GLU A 177 -16.48 -9.79 -6.34
C GLU A 177 -16.83 -8.34 -6.75
N ILE A 178 -16.75 -8.03 -8.03
CA ILE A 178 -17.14 -6.71 -8.56
C ILE A 178 -18.65 -6.48 -8.46
N MET A 179 -19.44 -7.51 -8.73
CA MET A 179 -20.90 -7.45 -8.55
C MET A 179 -21.25 -7.13 -7.10
N TYR A 180 -20.64 -7.82 -6.15
CA TYR A 180 -20.79 -7.55 -4.71
C TYR A 180 -20.46 -6.10 -4.35
N GLU A 181 -19.33 -5.56 -4.84
CA GLU A 181 -18.93 -4.17 -4.56
C GLU A 181 -19.92 -3.17 -5.15
N ILE A 182 -20.39 -3.39 -6.39
CA ILE A 182 -21.34 -2.49 -7.04
C ILE A 182 -22.67 -2.50 -6.27
N GLU A 183 -23.22 -3.65 -5.96
CA GLU A 183 -24.50 -3.79 -5.27
C GLU A 183 -24.43 -3.22 -3.85
N SER A 184 -23.33 -3.49 -3.12
CA SER A 184 -23.08 -2.90 -1.81
C SER A 184 -23.02 -1.37 -1.88
N GLY A 185 -22.31 -0.82 -2.87
CA GLY A 185 -22.19 0.63 -3.03
C GLY A 185 -23.49 1.31 -3.43
N LEU A 186 -24.33 0.68 -4.27
CA LEU A 186 -25.65 1.21 -4.66
C LEU A 186 -26.65 1.23 -3.49
N ALA A 187 -26.45 0.39 -2.48
CA ALA A 187 -27.28 0.34 -1.28
C ALA A 187 -26.92 1.40 -0.23
N LEU A 188 -25.77 2.10 -0.38
CA LEU A 188 -25.30 3.08 0.59
C LEU A 188 -26.11 4.38 0.56
N SER A 189 -26.41 4.90 1.73
CA SER A 189 -26.91 6.27 1.91
C SER A 189 -25.75 7.28 1.89
N ALA A 190 -26.05 8.54 1.55
CA ALA A 190 -25.09 9.63 1.63
C ALA A 190 -24.53 9.80 3.07
N THR A 191 -25.36 9.56 4.10
CA THR A 191 -24.93 9.62 5.50
C THR A 191 -23.88 8.58 5.83
N GLN A 192 -24.04 7.34 5.37
CA GLN A 192 -23.02 6.28 5.59
C GLN A 192 -21.70 6.63 4.95
N VAL A 193 -21.71 7.17 3.72
CA VAL A 193 -20.49 7.63 3.03
C VAL A 193 -19.81 8.78 3.81
N TYR A 194 -20.61 9.73 4.30
CA TYR A 194 -20.11 10.83 5.12
C TYR A 194 -19.48 10.34 6.41
N GLU A 195 -20.15 9.46 7.16
CA GLU A 195 -19.63 8.90 8.42
C GLU A 195 -18.35 8.10 8.21
N ALA A 196 -18.26 7.32 7.14
CA ALA A 196 -17.03 6.63 6.75
C ALA A 196 -15.90 7.64 6.47
N SER A 197 -16.17 8.77 5.82
CA SER A 197 -15.20 9.83 5.60
C SER A 197 -14.78 10.55 6.89
N VAL A 198 -15.67 10.66 7.89
CA VAL A 198 -15.31 11.18 9.22
C VAL A 198 -14.33 10.25 9.94
N VAL A 199 -14.57 8.93 9.93
CA VAL A 199 -13.61 7.94 10.49
C VAL A 199 -12.25 8.09 9.83
N ARG A 200 -12.21 8.16 8.50
CA ARG A 200 -10.99 8.40 7.72
C ARG A 200 -10.26 9.67 8.15
N SER A 201 -10.99 10.77 8.35
CA SER A 201 -10.43 12.06 8.77
C SER A 201 -9.85 11.98 10.18
N ASN A 202 -10.54 11.31 11.11
CA ASN A 202 -10.05 11.08 12.47
C ASN A 202 -8.76 10.25 12.49
N TRP A 203 -8.67 9.21 11.64
CA TRP A 203 -7.46 8.42 11.49
C TRP A 203 -6.29 9.24 10.94
N PHE A 204 -6.51 10.06 9.92
CA PHE A 204 -5.51 10.97 9.39
C PHE A 204 -4.96 11.93 10.46
N GLN A 205 -5.86 12.56 11.24
CA GLN A 205 -5.48 13.46 12.32
C GLN A 205 -4.72 12.73 13.44
N TYR A 206 -5.10 11.51 13.76
CA TYR A 206 -4.38 10.67 14.72
C TYR A 206 -2.96 10.39 14.23
N LEU A 207 -2.80 9.93 12.98
CA LEU A 207 -1.48 9.67 12.38
C LEU A 207 -0.60 10.92 12.30
N THR A 208 -1.19 12.10 12.04
CA THR A 208 -0.44 13.36 12.04
C THR A 208 0.24 13.60 13.40
N LYS A 209 -0.43 13.28 14.50
CA LYS A 209 0.16 13.35 15.85
C LYS A 209 1.22 12.26 16.06
N VAL A 210 0.98 11.04 15.59
CA VAL A 210 1.93 9.92 15.68
C VAL A 210 3.23 10.24 14.94
N PHE A 211 3.16 10.85 13.78
CA PHE A 211 4.32 11.25 12.98
C PHE A 211 5.11 12.44 13.56
N THR A 212 4.70 13.03 14.67
CA THR A 212 5.59 13.92 15.44
C THR A 212 6.65 13.14 16.23
N LYS A 213 6.40 11.85 16.48
CA LYS A 213 7.28 10.94 17.23
C LYS A 213 8.04 9.98 16.31
N TYR A 214 7.42 9.52 15.23
CA TYR A 214 7.98 8.54 14.30
C TYR A 214 8.23 9.16 12.93
N ASP A 215 9.33 8.75 12.29
CA ASP A 215 9.64 9.11 10.89
C ASP A 215 8.92 8.17 9.91
N ALA A 216 8.68 6.93 10.32
CA ALA A 216 7.89 5.95 9.59
C ALA A 216 7.16 4.99 10.53
N LEU A 217 6.08 4.40 10.03
CA LEU A 217 5.43 3.23 10.62
C LEU A 217 5.60 2.04 9.69
N ALA A 218 5.56 0.84 10.25
CA ALA A 218 5.81 -0.40 9.53
C ALA A 218 4.72 -1.46 9.77
N LEU A 219 4.34 -2.14 8.69
CA LEU A 219 3.45 -3.29 8.66
C LEU A 219 3.95 -4.30 7.61
N PRO A 220 3.62 -5.58 7.66
CA PRO A 220 3.79 -6.47 6.50
C PRO A 220 3.05 -5.92 5.28
N SER A 221 3.57 -6.15 4.08
CA SER A 221 2.92 -5.70 2.84
C SER A 221 1.78 -6.60 2.39
N ALA A 222 1.69 -7.81 2.92
CA ALA A 222 0.58 -8.75 2.68
C ALA A 222 0.38 -9.65 3.90
N GLN A 223 -0.80 -10.26 4.00
CA GLN A 223 -1.15 -11.18 5.09
C GLN A 223 -0.86 -12.64 4.73
N VAL A 224 -0.66 -12.93 3.44
CA VAL A 224 -0.37 -14.25 2.89
C VAL A 224 0.85 -14.19 1.99
N PHE A 225 1.56 -15.30 1.82
CA PHE A 225 2.56 -15.48 0.77
C PHE A 225 1.92 -15.59 -0.62
N PRO A 226 2.70 -15.48 -1.71
CA PRO A 226 2.20 -15.78 -3.04
C PRO A 226 1.53 -17.16 -3.09
N PHE A 227 0.31 -17.21 -3.60
CA PHE A 227 -0.51 -18.40 -3.67
C PHE A 227 -0.68 -18.88 -5.11
N ASN A 228 -1.21 -20.10 -5.29
CA ASN A 228 -1.39 -20.71 -6.58
C ASN A 228 -2.30 -19.85 -7.49
N VAL A 229 -1.94 -19.72 -8.78
CA VAL A 229 -2.68 -18.95 -9.79
C VAL A 229 -4.11 -19.44 -9.99
N GLU A 230 -4.39 -20.72 -9.71
CA GLU A 230 -5.74 -21.30 -9.77
C GLU A 230 -6.60 -20.90 -8.56
N THR A 231 -5.99 -20.35 -7.50
CA THR A 231 -6.72 -19.85 -6.34
C THR A 231 -7.28 -18.47 -6.66
N ASN A 232 -8.61 -18.35 -6.68
CA ASN A 232 -9.25 -17.08 -6.99
C ASN A 232 -8.83 -15.97 -5.98
N TRP A 233 -8.93 -16.30 -4.69
CA TRP A 233 -8.40 -15.51 -3.58
C TRP A 233 -8.31 -16.37 -2.31
N PRO A 234 -7.41 -16.06 -1.36
CA PRO A 234 -7.31 -16.77 -0.09
C PRO A 234 -8.55 -16.54 0.76
N ASN A 235 -9.37 -17.55 0.90
CA ASN A 235 -10.60 -17.49 1.71
C ASN A 235 -10.35 -17.81 3.19
N LYS A 236 -9.13 -18.21 3.55
CA LYS A 236 -8.72 -18.53 4.92
C LYS A 236 -7.27 -18.17 5.14
N ILE A 237 -6.94 -17.63 6.30
CA ILE A 237 -5.56 -17.42 6.78
C ILE A 237 -5.43 -18.15 8.11
N ASN A 238 -4.55 -19.16 8.17
CA ASN A 238 -4.48 -20.12 9.28
C ASN A 238 -5.88 -20.74 9.52
N ASP A 239 -6.45 -20.53 10.71
CA ASP A 239 -7.77 -21.05 11.08
C ASP A 239 -8.91 -20.00 10.96
N VAL A 240 -8.61 -18.80 10.47
CA VAL A 240 -9.57 -17.71 10.37
C VAL A 240 -10.08 -17.57 8.93
N GLU A 241 -11.39 -17.69 8.74
CA GLU A 241 -12.05 -17.49 7.44
C GLU A 241 -12.10 -16.01 7.08
N MET A 242 -11.84 -15.70 5.82
CA MET A 242 -11.95 -14.36 5.25
C MET A 242 -13.39 -14.15 4.72
N SER A 243 -14.07 -13.15 5.25
CA SER A 243 -15.47 -12.88 4.93
C SER A 243 -15.69 -12.27 3.54
N THR A 244 -14.67 -11.64 2.98
CA THR A 244 -14.72 -10.99 1.66
C THR A 244 -13.39 -11.16 0.92
N TYR A 245 -13.45 -11.02 -0.40
CA TYR A 245 -12.27 -10.95 -1.28
C TYR A 245 -11.18 -9.99 -0.76
N HIS A 246 -11.54 -8.92 -0.08
CA HIS A 246 -10.58 -7.90 0.34
C HIS A 246 -9.86 -8.22 1.65
N GLN A 247 -10.42 -9.09 2.50
CA GLN A 247 -9.97 -9.20 3.89
C GLN A 247 -8.55 -9.79 4.01
N TRP A 248 -8.11 -10.61 3.06
CA TRP A 248 -6.73 -11.11 3.05
C TRP A 248 -5.68 -10.02 2.75
N MET A 249 -6.11 -8.82 2.32
CA MET A 249 -5.28 -7.64 2.04
C MET A 249 -5.52 -6.50 3.03
N GLU A 250 -6.25 -6.72 4.11
CA GLU A 250 -6.68 -5.66 5.02
C GLU A 250 -5.52 -4.85 5.60
N VAL A 251 -4.36 -5.46 5.79
CA VAL A 251 -3.14 -4.85 6.34
C VAL A 251 -2.65 -3.60 5.59
N VAL A 252 -3.05 -3.40 4.35
CA VAL A 252 -2.64 -2.22 3.55
C VAL A 252 -3.59 -1.02 3.70
N ILE A 253 -4.74 -1.22 4.35
CA ILE A 253 -5.81 -0.21 4.49
C ILE A 253 -5.42 0.99 5.35
N PRO A 254 -4.73 0.86 6.48
CA PRO A 254 -4.35 2.01 7.30
C PRO A 254 -3.65 3.12 6.52
N VAL A 255 -2.93 2.76 5.47
CA VAL A 255 -2.24 3.68 4.58
C VAL A 255 -3.13 4.12 3.42
N SER A 256 -3.76 3.16 2.74
CA SER A 256 -4.56 3.41 1.54
C SER A 256 -5.72 4.36 1.82
N LEU A 257 -6.37 4.20 2.97
CA LEU A 257 -7.53 4.98 3.38
C LEU A 257 -7.24 6.48 3.45
N VAL A 258 -6.04 6.87 3.86
CA VAL A 258 -5.67 8.27 4.13
C VAL A 258 -4.67 8.84 3.13
N GLY A 259 -4.32 8.10 2.08
CA GLY A 259 -3.50 8.60 0.98
C GLY A 259 -2.06 8.97 1.35
N LEU A 260 -1.48 8.34 2.38
CA LEU A 260 -0.10 8.56 2.78
C LEU A 260 0.91 7.86 1.87
N PRO A 261 2.17 8.34 1.80
CA PRO A 261 3.22 7.69 1.03
C PRO A 261 3.63 6.38 1.70
N ALA A 262 3.73 5.32 0.91
CA ALA A 262 4.18 4.02 1.40
C ALA A 262 5.06 3.29 0.38
N ILE A 263 6.11 2.66 0.88
CA ILE A 263 7.03 1.86 0.08
C ILE A 263 7.02 0.41 0.56
N ASN A 264 6.84 -0.53 -0.39
CA ASN A 264 7.18 -1.92 -0.16
C ASN A 264 8.68 -2.10 -0.33
N ILE A 265 9.33 -2.70 0.66
CA ILE A 265 10.70 -3.20 0.56
C ILE A 265 10.70 -4.74 0.62
N PRO A 266 11.46 -5.44 -0.23
CA PRO A 266 11.62 -6.89 -0.15
C PRO A 266 12.24 -7.27 1.20
N CYS A 267 11.64 -8.21 1.94
CA CYS A 267 12.17 -8.62 3.25
C CYS A 267 12.69 -10.06 3.31
N GLY A 268 12.74 -10.76 2.18
CA GLY A 268 13.28 -12.11 2.08
C GLY A 268 12.27 -13.14 1.62
N PHE A 269 12.57 -14.41 1.90
CA PHE A 269 11.81 -15.56 1.42
C PHE A 269 11.54 -16.53 2.58
N ASN A 270 10.40 -17.20 2.54
CA ASN A 270 10.12 -18.31 3.45
C ASN A 270 10.87 -19.60 3.05
N ASN A 271 10.67 -20.69 3.78
CA ASN A 271 11.30 -21.98 3.51
C ASN A 271 10.87 -22.62 2.18
N GLU A 272 9.75 -22.18 1.61
CA GLU A 272 9.25 -22.61 0.29
C GLU A 272 9.74 -21.70 -0.83
N ASN A 273 10.63 -20.75 -0.52
CA ASN A 273 11.16 -19.77 -1.44
C ASN A 273 10.11 -18.75 -1.95
N LEU A 274 9.04 -18.53 -1.22
CA LEU A 274 8.06 -17.51 -1.52
C LEU A 274 8.48 -16.18 -0.89
N PRO A 275 8.48 -15.07 -1.67
CA PRO A 275 8.92 -13.77 -1.19
C PRO A 275 7.87 -13.07 -0.32
N MET A 276 8.34 -12.15 0.51
CA MET A 276 7.51 -11.23 1.26
C MET A 276 8.11 -9.82 1.27
N GLY A 277 7.29 -8.83 1.61
CA GLY A 277 7.68 -7.44 1.74
C GLY A 277 7.23 -6.82 3.06
N LEU A 278 7.95 -5.80 3.45
CA LEU A 278 7.61 -4.90 4.54
C LEU A 278 7.18 -3.55 3.95
N GLN A 279 6.00 -3.05 4.29
CA GLN A 279 5.62 -1.69 3.93
C GLN A 279 6.05 -0.71 5.03
N LEU A 280 6.78 0.32 4.63
CA LEU A 280 7.04 1.50 5.42
C LEU A 280 6.17 2.64 4.91
N PHE A 281 5.54 3.39 5.80
CA PHE A 281 4.74 4.55 5.43
C PHE A 281 5.01 5.73 6.36
N GLY A 282 4.92 6.93 5.82
CA GLY A 282 5.29 8.17 6.49
C GLY A 282 4.18 9.22 6.49
N ALA A 283 4.48 10.37 7.05
CA ALA A 283 3.59 11.53 6.99
C ALA A 283 3.36 11.99 5.54
N GLN A 284 2.25 12.68 5.31
CA GLN A 284 1.96 13.30 4.02
C GLN A 284 3.13 14.19 3.56
N GLY A 285 3.58 13.97 2.32
CA GLY A 285 4.71 14.69 1.73
C GLY A 285 6.10 14.17 2.08
N ASN A 286 6.21 13.13 2.93
CA ASN A 286 7.49 12.51 3.28
C ASN A 286 7.90 11.42 2.27
N ASP A 287 7.49 11.53 1.02
CA ASP A 287 7.78 10.59 -0.05
C ASP A 287 9.27 10.31 -0.19
N LYS A 288 10.10 11.36 -0.21
CA LYS A 288 11.56 11.23 -0.32
C LYS A 288 12.19 10.44 0.82
N LEU A 289 11.71 10.61 2.04
CA LEU A 289 12.22 9.86 3.19
C LEU A 289 11.94 8.35 3.03
N MET A 290 10.80 7.97 2.46
CA MET A 290 10.50 6.56 2.17
C MET A 290 11.51 5.96 1.19
N PHE A 291 11.91 6.71 0.16
CA PHE A 291 12.98 6.29 -0.76
C PHE A 291 14.33 6.17 -0.06
N GLN A 292 14.66 7.08 0.86
CA GLN A 292 15.91 7.01 1.63
C GLN A 292 15.95 5.76 2.53
N PHE A 293 14.84 5.42 3.20
CA PHE A 293 14.74 4.15 3.93
C PHE A 293 14.97 2.95 3.00
N ALA A 294 14.32 2.94 1.84
CA ALA A 294 14.48 1.85 0.88
C ALA A 294 15.91 1.75 0.32
N GLN A 295 16.55 2.86 0.00
CA GLN A 295 17.92 2.87 -0.53
C GLN A 295 18.94 2.38 0.50
N ASN A 296 18.87 2.88 1.74
CA ASN A 296 19.76 2.42 2.80
C ASN A 296 19.60 0.91 3.05
N TYR A 297 18.36 0.40 3.01
CA TYR A 297 18.08 -1.02 3.13
C TYR A 297 18.59 -1.83 1.93
N HIS A 298 18.40 -1.31 0.72
CA HIS A 298 18.87 -1.94 -0.52
C HIS A 298 20.38 -2.16 -0.52
N LEU A 299 21.15 -1.17 -0.07
CA LEU A 299 22.62 -1.22 -0.02
C LEU A 299 23.15 -2.36 0.88
N VAL A 300 22.37 -2.81 1.86
CA VAL A 300 22.79 -3.87 2.79
C VAL A 300 22.10 -5.22 2.51
N THR A 301 21.13 -5.28 1.61
CA THR A 301 20.35 -6.50 1.34
C THR A 301 20.32 -6.91 -0.12
N ASP A 302 20.03 -6.01 -1.02
CA ASP A 302 19.90 -6.21 -2.48
C ASP A 302 19.11 -7.50 -2.87
N TRP A 303 17.99 -7.76 -2.19
CA TRP A 303 17.17 -8.95 -2.39
C TRP A 303 16.78 -9.22 -3.85
N PRO A 304 16.43 -8.20 -4.69
CA PRO A 304 16.06 -8.44 -6.09
C PRO A 304 17.19 -9.02 -6.94
N ASN A 305 18.45 -8.74 -6.59
CA ASN A 305 19.61 -9.29 -7.29
C ASN A 305 20.12 -10.59 -6.69
N GLN A 306 19.94 -10.80 -5.37
CA GLN A 306 20.33 -12.05 -4.70
C GLN A 306 19.50 -13.25 -5.19
N LYS A 307 18.25 -13.03 -5.54
CA LYS A 307 17.36 -14.10 -6.00
C LYS A 307 16.53 -13.61 -7.20
N ARG A 308 17.10 -13.80 -8.38
CA ARG A 308 16.43 -13.46 -9.63
C ARG A 308 15.53 -14.62 -10.07
N PRO A 309 14.38 -14.34 -10.72
CA PRO A 309 13.57 -15.39 -11.33
C PRO A 309 14.39 -16.07 -12.44
N PHE A 310 14.24 -17.37 -12.55
CA PHE A 310 14.72 -18.14 -13.71
C PHE A 310 13.69 -17.96 -14.84
N LEU A 311 14.16 -17.58 -16.03
CA LEU A 311 13.38 -17.55 -17.27
C LEU A 311 13.65 -18.81 -18.07
#